data_24731152f92c2b31a999899f752cfefd
#
_entry.id   24731152f92c2b31a999899f752cfefd
#
_cell.length_a   1.000
_cell.length_b   1.000
_cell.length_c   1.000
_cell.angle_alpha   90.00
_cell.angle_beta   90.00
_cell.angle_gamma   90.00
#
_symmetry.space_group_name_H-M   'P 1'
#
loop_
_entity.id
_entity.type
_entity.pdbx_description
1 polymer ?
#
loop_
_entity_poly.entity_id
_entity_poly.type
_entity_poly.pdbx_seq_one_letter_code
_entity_poly.pdbx_strand_id
1 'polypeptide(L)'
;MNTKYALVTGATAGIGLDIAKELASQGKNIILTARREDRLSEISISLKDEFNIECDYVVADLAQFSAPDKIYNFCSENNYIVEILVNNAGYSINKKFHETSEDEEEKFLR
;
A
#
# COMPACT_ATOMS: atom_id res chain seq x y z
N MET A 1 9.33 -10.67 -13.57
CA MET A 1 7.87 -10.59 -13.67
C MET A 1 7.33 -9.68 -12.59
N ASN A 2 6.40 -8.80 -12.95
CA ASN A 2 5.88 -7.80 -12.01
C ASN A 2 4.76 -8.40 -11.17
N THR A 3 4.82 -8.15 -9.86
CA THR A 3 3.82 -8.64 -8.93
C THR A 3 2.80 -7.53 -8.64
N LYS A 4 1.53 -7.91 -8.59
CA LYS A 4 0.45 -6.96 -8.35
C LYS A 4 0.10 -6.90 -6.87
N TYR A 5 -0.08 -5.70 -6.37
CA TYR A 5 -0.30 -5.45 -4.94
C TYR A 5 -1.45 -4.47 -4.72
N ALA A 6 -2.06 -4.58 -3.57
CA ALA A 6 -2.93 -3.54 -3.05
C ALA A 6 -2.08 -2.69 -2.10
N LEU A 7 -2.06 -1.40 -2.30
CA LEU A 7 -1.32 -0.45 -1.46
C LEU A 7 -2.29 0.20 -0.49
N VAL A 8 -2.03 0.06 0.81
CA VAL A 8 -2.92 0.58 1.84
C VAL A 8 -2.16 1.60 2.69
N THR A 9 -2.64 2.83 2.72
CA THR A 9 -2.03 3.88 3.52
C THR A 9 -2.71 3.95 4.89
N GLY A 10 -1.96 4.42 5.90
CA GLY A 10 -2.48 4.47 7.27
C GLY A 10 -2.81 3.08 7.78
N ALA A 11 -1.94 2.10 7.52
CA ALA A 11 -2.30 0.69 7.63
C ALA A 11 -2.03 0.07 9.00
N THR A 12 -1.52 0.83 9.98
CA THR A 12 -1.11 0.24 11.25
C THR A 12 -2.21 0.18 12.29
N ALA A 13 -3.36 0.77 12.05
CA ALA A 13 -4.45 0.77 13.02
C ALA A 13 -5.77 1.08 12.34
N GLY A 14 -6.87 0.79 13.03
CA GLY A 14 -8.20 1.19 12.64
C GLY A 14 -8.62 0.68 11.28
N ILE A 15 -9.29 1.54 10.53
CA ILE A 15 -9.89 1.17 9.25
C ILE A 15 -8.85 0.69 8.25
N GLY A 16 -7.68 1.34 8.21
CA GLY A 16 -6.64 0.95 7.27
C GLY A 16 -6.17 -0.48 7.51
N LEU A 17 -5.95 -0.84 8.77
CA LEU A 17 -5.54 -2.19 9.10
C LEU A 17 -6.64 -3.20 8.76
N ASP A 18 -7.89 -2.88 9.06
CA ASP A 18 -9.01 -3.77 8.75
C ASP A 18 -9.14 -4.03 7.26
N ILE A 19 -8.95 -2.98 6.45
CA ILE A 19 -9.02 -3.12 5.00
C ILE A 19 -7.88 -4.00 4.50
N ALA A 20 -6.67 -3.80 5.04
CA ALA A 20 -5.52 -4.61 4.65
C ALA A 20 -5.77 -6.09 4.93
N LYS A 21 -6.32 -6.39 6.10
CA LYS A 21 -6.65 -7.77 6.47
C LYS A 21 -7.70 -8.36 5.54
N GLU A 22 -8.70 -7.57 5.20
CA GLU A 22 -9.76 -8.05 4.31
C GLU A 22 -9.21 -8.38 2.92
N LEU A 23 -8.39 -7.49 2.37
CA LEU A 23 -7.79 -7.73 1.06
C LEU A 23 -6.85 -8.93 1.09
N ALA A 24 -6.09 -9.08 2.17
CA ALA A 24 -5.19 -10.23 2.32
C ALA A 24 -5.99 -11.52 2.38
N SER A 25 -7.14 -11.51 3.05
CA SER A 25 -7.99 -12.70 3.14
C SER A 25 -8.55 -13.09 1.78
N GLN A 26 -8.61 -12.17 0.85
CA GLN A 26 -9.04 -12.44 -0.52
C GLN A 26 -7.88 -12.86 -1.43
N GLY A 27 -6.70 -13.04 -0.87
CA GLY A 27 -5.53 -13.47 -1.62
C GLY A 27 -4.75 -12.35 -2.28
N LYS A 28 -5.03 -11.08 -1.95
CA LYS A 28 -4.29 -9.97 -2.52
C LYS A 28 -2.96 -9.80 -1.82
N ASN A 29 -1.92 -9.54 -2.59
CA ASN A 29 -0.63 -9.14 -2.02
C ASN A 29 -0.75 -7.68 -1.57
N ILE A 30 -0.08 -7.34 -0.47
CA ILE A 30 -0.30 -6.07 0.20
C ILE A 30 1.00 -5.30 0.35
N ILE A 31 0.95 -3.99 0.08
CA ILE A 31 2.00 -3.06 0.48
C ILE A 31 1.39 -2.15 1.54
N LEU A 32 2.02 -2.13 2.69
CA LEU A 32 1.56 -1.30 3.82
C LEU A 32 2.40 -0.03 3.87
N THR A 33 1.78 1.10 4.18
CA THR A 33 2.55 2.31 4.43
C THR A 33 1.99 3.08 5.61
N ALA A 34 2.88 3.55 6.47
CA ALA A 34 2.57 4.35 7.64
C ALA A 34 3.88 4.90 8.18
N ARG A 35 3.83 5.57 9.32
CA ARG A 35 5.01 6.23 9.90
C ARG A 35 5.88 5.31 10.75
N ARG A 36 5.30 4.25 11.35
CA ARG A 36 6.01 3.46 12.36
C ARG A 36 6.48 2.14 11.77
N GLU A 37 7.78 2.03 11.59
CA GLU A 37 8.36 0.84 11.00
C GLU A 37 8.13 -0.41 11.85
N ASP A 38 8.22 -0.28 13.17
CA ASP A 38 8.04 -1.42 14.06
C ASP A 38 6.66 -2.07 13.87
N ARG A 39 5.62 -1.23 13.75
CA ARG A 39 4.27 -1.73 13.54
C ARG A 39 4.10 -2.32 12.15
N LEU A 40 4.66 -1.65 11.14
CA LEU A 40 4.56 -2.14 9.76
C LEU A 40 5.22 -3.50 9.62
N SER A 41 6.37 -3.69 10.24
CA SER A 41 7.10 -4.95 10.19
C SER A 41 6.27 -6.07 10.82
N GLU A 42 5.72 -5.83 12.01
CA GLU A 42 4.90 -6.82 12.70
C GLU A 42 3.68 -7.23 11.87
N ILE A 43 2.99 -6.23 11.33
CA ILE A 43 1.77 -6.50 10.57
C ILE A 43 2.10 -7.23 9.27
N SER A 44 3.19 -6.84 8.61
CA SER A 44 3.61 -7.47 7.39
C SER A 44 3.87 -8.97 7.59
N ILE A 45 4.60 -9.31 8.66
CA ILE A 45 4.89 -10.70 8.97
C ILE A 45 3.59 -11.46 9.26
N SER A 46 2.72 -10.84 10.04
CA SER A 46 1.45 -11.45 10.43
C SER A 46 0.57 -11.75 9.21
N LEU A 47 0.47 -10.81 8.29
CA LEU A 47 -0.36 -11.00 7.10
C LEU A 47 0.21 -12.08 6.19
N LYS A 48 1.53 -12.13 6.04
CA LYS A 48 2.15 -13.17 5.22
C LYS A 48 1.88 -14.55 5.80
N ASP A 49 2.03 -14.67 7.12
CA ASP A 49 1.85 -15.97 7.78
C ASP A 49 0.40 -16.41 7.78
N GLU A 50 -0.51 -15.49 8.06
CA GLU A 50 -1.92 -15.85 8.21
C GLU A 50 -2.58 -16.14 6.86
N PHE A 51 -2.27 -15.35 5.85
CA PHE A 51 -3.01 -15.43 4.57
C PHE A 51 -2.18 -15.99 3.43
N ASN A 52 -0.93 -16.31 3.67
CA ASN A 52 -0.04 -16.89 2.65
C ASN A 52 0.05 -16.01 1.40
N ILE A 53 0.26 -14.72 1.62
CA ILE A 53 0.42 -13.72 0.56
C ILE A 53 1.80 -13.10 0.64
N GLU A 54 2.16 -12.33 -0.39
CA GLU A 54 3.31 -11.46 -0.32
C GLU A 54 2.89 -10.17 0.36
N CYS A 55 3.75 -9.66 1.23
CA CYS A 55 3.46 -8.40 1.92
C CYS A 55 4.77 -7.66 2.14
N ASP A 56 4.79 -6.41 1.73
CA ASP A 56 5.95 -5.55 1.94
C ASP A 56 5.45 -4.25 2.57
N TYR A 57 6.37 -3.39 2.94
CA TYR A 57 5.98 -2.11 3.52
C TYR A 57 6.98 -1.04 3.17
N VAL A 58 6.52 0.20 3.21
CA VAL A 58 7.37 1.36 3.04
C VAL A 58 7.02 2.38 4.12
N VAL A 59 8.04 2.85 4.84
CA VAL A 59 7.83 3.84 5.90
C VAL A 59 7.71 5.21 5.27
N ALA A 60 6.60 5.88 5.51
CA ALA A 60 6.39 7.21 4.99
C ALA A 60 5.38 7.95 5.86
N ASP A 61 5.61 9.24 6.05
CA ASP A 61 4.67 10.13 6.72
C ASP A 61 3.92 10.88 5.64
N LEU A 62 2.65 10.52 5.43
CA LEU A 62 1.86 11.08 4.35
C LEU A 62 1.52 12.56 4.55
N ALA A 63 1.82 13.12 5.73
CA ALA A 63 1.75 14.56 5.92
C ALA A 63 2.95 15.27 5.27
N GLN A 64 4.00 14.55 4.92
CA GLN A 64 5.17 15.12 4.27
C GLN A 64 4.91 15.26 2.77
N PHE A 65 5.36 16.39 2.21
CA PHE A 65 5.16 16.66 0.80
C PHE A 65 5.81 15.61 -0.09
N SER A 66 6.93 15.05 0.34
CA SER A 66 7.69 14.08 -0.45
C SER A 66 7.20 12.64 -0.35
N ALA A 67 6.21 12.37 0.51
CA ALA A 67 5.78 11.00 0.74
C ALA A 67 5.25 10.29 -0.50
N PRO A 68 4.43 10.93 -1.34
CA PRO A 68 3.95 10.24 -2.55
C PRO A 68 5.07 9.77 -3.46
N ASP A 69 6.10 10.60 -3.64
CA ASP A 69 7.24 10.23 -4.48
C ASP A 69 8.02 9.07 -3.85
N LYS A 70 8.20 9.10 -2.56
CA LYS A 70 8.91 8.02 -1.85
C LYS A 70 8.22 6.69 -2.05
N ILE A 71 6.90 6.68 -1.89
CA ILE A 71 6.12 5.46 -2.03
C ILE A 71 6.14 4.97 -3.47
N TYR A 72 5.94 5.89 -4.41
CA TYR A 72 5.95 5.55 -5.82
C TYR A 72 7.31 4.96 -6.24
N ASN A 73 8.41 5.60 -5.81
CA ASN A 73 9.74 5.13 -6.16
C ASN A 73 10.02 3.77 -5.56
N PHE A 74 9.56 3.52 -4.33
CA PHE A 74 9.69 2.21 -3.71
C PHE A 74 9.02 1.13 -4.57
N CYS A 75 7.81 1.39 -5.01
CA CYS A 75 7.08 0.42 -5.84
C CYS A 75 7.78 0.22 -7.18
N SER A 76 8.23 1.30 -7.79
CA SER A 76 8.89 1.24 -9.09
C SER A 76 10.20 0.45 -9.03
N GLU A 77 10.99 0.72 -8.00
CA GLU A 77 12.29 0.07 -7.84
C GLU A 77 12.17 -1.42 -7.58
N ASN A 78 11.05 -1.84 -6.99
CA ASN A 78 10.81 -3.24 -6.69
C ASN A 78 9.98 -3.95 -7.75
N ASN A 79 9.62 -3.24 -8.81
CA ASN A 79 8.77 -3.76 -9.88
C ASN A 79 7.41 -4.21 -9.36
N TYR A 80 6.88 -3.52 -8.38
CA TYR A 80 5.54 -3.78 -7.85
C TYR A 80 4.54 -2.98 -8.66
N ILE A 81 3.45 -3.63 -9.06
CA ILE A 81 2.34 -2.97 -9.73
C ILE A 81 1.23 -2.77 -8.72
N VAL A 82 0.78 -1.53 -8.56
CA VAL A 82 -0.31 -1.23 -7.65
C VAL A 82 -1.62 -1.35 -8.42
N GLU A 83 -2.36 -2.44 -8.16
CA GLU A 83 -3.65 -2.63 -8.83
C GLU A 83 -4.81 -2.07 -8.01
N ILE A 84 -4.62 -1.89 -6.70
CA ILE A 84 -5.64 -1.31 -5.81
C ILE A 84 -4.93 -0.32 -4.91
N LEU A 85 -5.46 0.90 -4.84
CA LEU A 85 -4.92 1.91 -3.94
C LEU A 85 -5.99 2.28 -2.91
N VAL A 86 -5.73 1.98 -1.65
CA VAL A 86 -6.61 2.36 -0.55
C VAL A 86 -5.96 3.54 0.15
N ASN A 87 -6.43 4.73 -0.16
CA ASN A 87 -5.86 5.97 0.37
C ASN A 87 -6.57 6.36 1.66
N ASN A 88 -6.31 5.59 2.71
CA ASN A 88 -6.96 5.78 4.01
C ASN A 88 -6.47 7.03 4.72
N ALA A 89 -5.27 7.49 4.40
CA ALA A 89 -4.71 8.68 5.06
C ALA A 89 -5.25 9.99 4.52
N GLY A 90 -5.93 9.96 3.36
CA GLY A 90 -6.61 11.15 2.85
C GLY A 90 -5.73 12.18 2.15
N TYR A 91 -4.48 11.84 1.84
CA TYR A 91 -3.58 12.75 1.15
C TYR A 91 -3.49 12.41 -0.34
N SER A 92 -2.68 13.15 -1.09
CA SER A 92 -2.72 13.11 -2.54
C SER A 92 -1.89 12.01 -3.19
N ILE A 93 -1.73 10.87 -2.51
CA ILE A 93 -0.95 9.74 -3.05
C ILE A 93 -1.55 9.23 -4.36
N ASN A 94 -2.89 9.18 -4.45
CA ASN A 94 -3.55 8.69 -5.65
C ASN A 94 -3.27 9.55 -6.87
N LYS A 95 -3.01 10.85 -6.67
CA LYS A 95 -2.67 11.74 -7.78
C LYS A 95 -1.38 11.30 -8.46
N LYS A 96 -0.38 10.89 -7.68
CA LYS A 96 0.90 10.45 -8.24
C LYS A 96 0.72 9.20 -9.09
N PHE A 97 -0.07 8.26 -8.62
CA PHE A 97 -0.32 7.04 -9.38
C PHE A 97 -1.20 7.28 -10.59
N HIS A 98 -2.11 8.23 -10.51
CA HIS A 98 -2.94 8.61 -11.65
C HIS A 98 -2.08 9.16 -12.80
N GLU A 99 -1.06 9.93 -12.49
CA GLU A 99 -0.19 10.50 -13.49
C GLU A 99 0.60 9.44 -14.27
N THR A 100 0.78 8.26 -13.69
CA THR A 100 1.60 7.23 -14.31
C THR A 100 0.78 6.15 -15.00
N SER A 101 -0.51 6.01 -14.67
CA SER A 101 -1.32 4.95 -15.24
C SER A 101 -2.78 5.39 -15.27
N GLU A 102 -3.11 6.21 -16.25
CA GLU A 102 -4.44 6.81 -16.34
C GLU A 102 -5.54 5.76 -16.47
N ASP A 103 -5.29 4.73 -17.25
CA ASP A 103 -6.31 3.71 -17.49
C ASP A 103 -6.62 2.89 -16.23
N GLU A 104 -5.70 2.82 -15.29
CA GLU A 104 -5.87 2.02 -14.09
C GLU A 104 -6.32 2.84 -12.89
N GLU A 105 -6.34 4.16 -13.04
CA GLU A 105 -6.63 5.06 -11.93
C GLU A 105 -8.00 4.81 -11.34
N GLU A 106 -8.99 4.56 -12.16
CA GLU A 106 -10.36 4.37 -11.67
C GLU A 106 -10.49 3.15 -10.79
N LYS A 107 -9.64 2.17 -10.96
CA LYS A 107 -9.68 0.96 -10.13
C LYS A 107 -9.21 1.23 -8.72
N PHE A 108 -8.46 2.30 -8.51
CA PHE A 108 -7.81 2.60 -7.24
C PHE A 108 -8.62 3.54 -6.36
N LEU A 109 -9.57 4.25 -6.94
CA LEU A 109 -10.32 5.26 -6.19
C LEU A 109 -11.33 4.59 -5.25
N ARG A 110 -11.37 5.07 -4.00
CA ARG A 110 -12.25 4.53 -2.97
C ARG A 110 -12.86 5.65 -2.14
#